data_899d1adaee7dd68576fa930a96eb0041
#
_entry.id   899d1adaee7dd68576fa930a96eb0041
#
_cell.length_a   1.000
_cell.length_b   1.000
_cell.length_c   1.000
_cell.angle_alpha   90.00
_cell.angle_beta   90.00
_cell.angle_gamma   90.00
#
_symmetry.space_group_name_H-M   'P 1'
#
loop_
_entity.id
_entity.type
_entity.pdbx_description
1 polymer ?
#
loop_
_entity_poly.entity_id
_entity_poly.type
_entity_poly.pdbx_seq_one_letter_code
_entity_poly.pdbx_strand_id
1 'polypeptide(L)'
;MSKTIRAINVIGLFLVLIVSISCSEQKQPTRPNIIFIMADDHAFQAISAYDSTLIHTPNIDRLAEEGIRFDRAFVTNSICSPSRAVILTGQFSHINGLRNNLDVFDSTRQTFPKLLQQAGYETAIIGKWHLKSQPTGFDYWRVLRDQGDYYKPWFRTPTVCWK
;
A
#
# COMPACT_ATOMS: atom_id res chain seq x y z
N MET A 1 31.68 -40.86 47.29
CA MET A 1 30.93 -40.37 46.14
C MET A 1 31.68 -40.82 44.87
N SER A 2 31.08 -41.77 44.15
CA SER A 2 31.72 -42.51 43.07
C SER A 2 32.09 -41.58 41.88
N LYS A 3 33.23 -41.83 41.23
CA LYS A 3 33.69 -41.15 40.02
C LYS A 3 32.62 -41.13 38.92
N THR A 4 31.77 -42.14 38.88
CA THR A 4 30.63 -42.30 37.97
C THR A 4 29.55 -41.23 38.17
N ILE A 5 29.23 -40.81 39.38
CA ILE A 5 28.22 -39.76 39.66
C ILE A 5 28.72 -38.39 39.19
N ARG A 6 30.01 -38.11 39.34
CA ARG A 6 30.61 -36.86 38.84
C ARG A 6 30.60 -36.77 37.31
N ALA A 7 30.86 -37.90 36.62
CA ALA A 7 30.82 -37.92 35.13
C ALA A 7 29.38 -37.70 34.62
N ILE A 8 28.36 -38.29 35.24
CA ILE A 8 26.95 -38.11 34.84
C ILE A 8 26.51 -36.64 35.03
N ASN A 9 26.92 -35.98 36.12
CA ASN A 9 26.59 -34.59 36.38
C ASN A 9 27.26 -33.64 35.40
N VAL A 10 28.51 -33.91 34.95
CA VAL A 10 29.22 -33.11 33.99
C VAL A 10 28.60 -33.25 32.57
N ILE A 11 28.21 -34.48 32.19
CA ILE A 11 27.52 -34.72 30.90
C ILE A 11 26.13 -34.05 30.89
N GLY A 12 25.40 -34.14 32.01
CA GLY A 12 24.10 -33.46 32.15
C GLY A 12 24.20 -31.94 32.02
N LEU A 13 25.24 -31.35 32.66
CA LEU A 13 25.49 -29.89 32.56
C LEU A 13 25.86 -29.45 31.15
N PHE A 14 26.65 -30.28 30.44
CA PHE A 14 27.02 -30.01 29.04
C PHE A 14 25.81 -30.11 28.10
N LEU A 15 24.90 -31.07 28.31
CA LEU A 15 23.67 -31.20 27.52
C LEU A 15 22.71 -30.01 27.73
N VAL A 16 22.58 -29.50 28.95
CA VAL A 16 21.77 -28.32 29.26
C VAL A 16 22.38 -27.07 28.61
N LEU A 17 23.70 -26.94 28.58
CA LEU A 17 24.38 -25.80 27.91
C LEU A 17 24.17 -25.82 26.40
N ILE A 18 24.17 -26.99 25.74
CA ILE A 18 23.97 -27.12 24.31
C ILE A 18 22.53 -26.75 23.90
N VAL A 19 21.52 -27.10 24.72
CA VAL A 19 20.12 -26.75 24.48
C VAL A 19 19.90 -25.22 24.58
N SER A 20 20.66 -24.53 25.43
CA SER A 20 20.55 -23.07 25.60
C SER A 20 21.10 -22.25 24.46
N ILE A 21 21.96 -22.83 23.58
CA ILE A 21 22.59 -22.13 22.45
C ILE A 21 21.73 -22.23 21.17
N SER A 22 20.68 -23.07 21.17
CA SER A 22 19.82 -23.30 20.00
C SER A 22 18.67 -22.30 19.85
N CYS A 23 18.72 -21.16 20.55
CA CYS A 23 17.82 -20.06 20.27
C CYS A 23 18.32 -19.32 19.01
N SER A 24 18.02 -19.88 17.83
CA SER A 24 18.25 -19.14 16.57
C SER A 24 17.37 -17.92 16.61
N GLU A 25 17.98 -16.76 16.59
CA GLU A 25 17.30 -15.48 16.40
C GLU A 25 16.54 -15.56 15.07
N GLN A 26 15.25 -15.82 15.16
CA GLN A 26 14.38 -15.90 14.00
C GLN A 26 14.31 -14.48 13.44
N LYS A 27 15.15 -14.22 12.42
CA LYS A 27 15.22 -12.94 11.73
C LYS A 27 13.79 -12.59 11.29
N GLN A 28 13.17 -11.62 11.95
CA GLN A 28 11.83 -11.15 11.59
C GLN A 28 11.85 -10.81 10.10
N PRO A 29 10.92 -11.34 9.32
CA PRO A 29 10.88 -11.02 7.90
C PRO A 29 10.79 -9.50 7.74
N THR A 30 11.74 -8.93 7.02
CA THR A 30 11.73 -7.50 6.71
C THR A 30 10.48 -7.21 5.91
N ARG A 31 9.63 -6.32 6.40
CA ARG A 31 8.42 -5.91 5.69
C ARG A 31 8.82 -5.15 4.43
N PRO A 32 8.31 -5.50 3.25
CA PRO A 32 8.63 -4.78 2.02
C PRO A 32 8.02 -3.37 2.04
N ASN A 33 8.69 -2.41 1.42
CA ASN A 33 8.06 -1.15 1.08
C ASN A 33 7.00 -1.38 -0.02
N ILE A 34 5.86 -0.72 0.10
CA ILE A 34 4.75 -0.85 -0.84
C ILE A 34 4.54 0.51 -1.52
N ILE A 35 4.66 0.54 -2.84
CA ILE A 35 4.40 1.74 -3.65
C ILE A 35 3.20 1.45 -4.54
N PHE A 36 2.15 2.25 -4.42
CA PHE A 36 0.99 2.24 -5.29
C PHE A 36 0.98 3.49 -6.17
N ILE A 37 1.03 3.30 -7.48
CA ILE A 37 1.01 4.40 -8.46
C ILE A 37 -0.25 4.27 -9.30
N MET A 38 -1.05 5.34 -9.34
CA MET A 38 -2.28 5.40 -10.14
C MET A 38 -2.21 6.60 -11.09
N ALA A 39 -2.30 6.34 -12.38
CA ALA A 39 -2.51 7.36 -13.40
C ALA A 39 -4.00 7.61 -13.58
N ASP A 40 -4.39 8.89 -13.68
CA ASP A 40 -5.76 9.32 -13.95
C ASP A 40 -5.92 9.55 -15.47
N ASP A 41 -7.05 9.15 -16.02
CA ASP A 41 -7.35 9.29 -17.47
C ASP A 41 -6.26 8.71 -18.39
N HIS A 42 -5.62 7.61 -17.99
CA HIS A 42 -4.58 6.95 -18.77
C HIS A 42 -5.12 5.67 -19.40
N ALA A 43 -5.35 5.71 -20.71
CA ALA A 43 -5.81 4.55 -21.46
C ALA A 43 -4.72 3.47 -21.56
N PHE A 44 -5.08 2.20 -21.50
CA PHE A 44 -4.11 1.11 -21.58
C PHE A 44 -3.36 1.09 -22.92
N GLN A 45 -3.97 1.58 -24.01
CA GLN A 45 -3.31 1.72 -25.32
C GLN A 45 -2.17 2.75 -25.32
N ALA A 46 -2.13 3.65 -24.33
CA ALA A 46 -1.04 4.59 -24.13
C ALA A 46 0.05 4.06 -23.17
N ILE A 47 0.15 2.73 -23.04
CA ILE A 47 1.22 2.02 -22.34
C ILE A 47 1.80 1.00 -23.31
N SER A 48 3.06 1.19 -23.72
CA SER A 48 3.66 0.38 -24.80
C SER A 48 3.78 -1.10 -24.46
N ALA A 49 3.79 -1.48 -23.19
CA ALA A 49 3.71 -2.87 -22.78
C ALA A 49 2.40 -3.57 -23.21
N TYR A 50 1.30 -2.81 -23.45
CA TYR A 50 0.03 -3.33 -23.97
C TYR A 50 -0.15 -3.06 -25.47
N ASP A 51 0.26 -1.88 -25.93
CA ASP A 51 0.17 -1.46 -27.34
C ASP A 51 1.29 -0.48 -27.69
N SER A 52 2.23 -0.92 -28.49
CA SER A 52 3.41 -0.12 -28.86
C SER A 52 3.18 0.84 -30.04
N THR A 53 1.95 0.94 -30.54
CA THR A 53 1.65 1.74 -31.75
C THR A 53 1.55 3.23 -31.50
N LEU A 54 1.14 3.65 -30.30
CA LEU A 54 0.87 5.06 -29.98
C LEU A 54 2.05 5.78 -29.35
N ILE A 55 2.72 5.17 -28.39
CA ILE A 55 3.77 5.82 -27.59
C ILE A 55 4.71 4.76 -26.99
N HIS A 56 5.93 5.18 -26.69
CA HIS A 56 6.89 4.37 -25.94
C HIS A 56 6.90 4.76 -24.47
N THR A 57 6.74 3.77 -23.58
CA THR A 57 6.75 3.92 -22.11
C THR A 57 7.79 3.01 -21.45
N PRO A 58 9.08 3.16 -21.75
CA PRO A 58 10.11 2.16 -21.42
C PRO A 58 10.25 1.88 -19.93
N ASN A 59 9.99 2.86 -19.07
CA ASN A 59 10.05 2.68 -17.63
C ASN A 59 8.83 1.91 -17.08
N ILE A 60 7.66 2.04 -17.69
CA ILE A 60 6.47 1.27 -17.35
C ILE A 60 6.61 -0.15 -17.92
N ASP A 61 7.13 -0.28 -19.13
CA ASP A 61 7.36 -1.56 -19.80
C ASP A 61 8.33 -2.43 -18.98
N ARG A 62 9.38 -1.83 -18.41
CA ARG A 62 10.29 -2.51 -17.50
C ARG A 62 9.58 -3.09 -16.28
N LEU A 63 8.59 -2.41 -15.71
CA LEU A 63 7.78 -2.97 -14.61
C LEU A 63 6.98 -4.19 -15.05
N ALA A 64 6.51 -4.19 -16.30
CA ALA A 64 5.81 -5.35 -16.87
C ALA A 64 6.75 -6.52 -17.15
N GLU A 65 7.99 -6.25 -17.58
CA GLU A 65 9.02 -7.26 -17.86
C GLU A 65 9.58 -7.89 -16.59
N GLU A 66 9.86 -7.08 -15.56
CA GLU A 66 10.45 -7.53 -14.29
C GLU A 66 9.40 -8.04 -13.28
N GLY A 67 8.11 -7.79 -13.53
CA GLY A 67 7.01 -8.09 -12.64
C GLY A 67 5.89 -8.90 -13.28
N ILE A 68 4.65 -8.48 -13.04
CA ILE A 68 3.44 -9.14 -13.56
C ILE A 68 2.60 -8.11 -14.30
N ARG A 69 2.25 -8.41 -15.55
CA ARG A 69 1.27 -7.65 -16.33
C ARG A 69 -0.08 -8.35 -16.29
N PHE A 70 -1.13 -7.60 -15.99
CA PHE A 70 -2.50 -8.10 -15.97
C PHE A 70 -3.22 -7.74 -17.27
N ASP A 71 -3.48 -8.70 -18.13
CA ASP A 71 -4.15 -8.50 -19.43
C ASP A 71 -5.69 -8.44 -19.29
N ARG A 72 -6.23 -8.88 -18.16
CA ARG A 72 -7.68 -8.93 -17.89
C ARG A 72 -7.99 -8.35 -16.51
N ALA A 73 -7.64 -7.07 -16.31
CA ALA A 73 -8.03 -6.32 -15.13
C ALA A 73 -9.29 -5.51 -15.43
N PHE A 74 -10.26 -5.52 -14.52
CA PHE A 74 -11.53 -4.83 -14.67
C PHE A 74 -11.77 -3.90 -13.49
N VAL A 75 -12.36 -2.75 -13.76
CA VAL A 75 -12.80 -1.81 -12.73
C VAL A 75 -14.29 -2.01 -12.43
N THR A 76 -14.67 -1.81 -11.18
CA THR A 76 -16.08 -1.95 -10.76
C THR A 76 -16.88 -0.67 -10.99
N ASN A 77 -16.20 0.48 -11.03
CA ASN A 77 -16.77 1.78 -11.33
C ASN A 77 -15.66 2.67 -11.89
N SER A 78 -15.75 3.05 -13.16
CA SER A 78 -14.71 3.72 -13.95
C SER A 78 -14.73 5.25 -13.85
N ILE A 79 -15.31 5.81 -12.78
CA ILE A 79 -15.34 7.25 -12.50
C ILE A 79 -14.36 7.58 -11.37
N CYS A 80 -13.73 8.75 -11.38
CA CYS A 80 -12.67 9.20 -10.48
C CYS A 80 -12.90 8.84 -8.99
N SER A 81 -13.87 9.49 -8.32
CA SER A 81 -14.08 9.31 -6.88
C SER A 81 -14.54 7.89 -6.52
N PRO A 82 -15.52 7.30 -7.21
CA PRO A 82 -15.94 5.93 -6.94
C PRO A 82 -14.84 4.89 -7.12
N SER A 83 -14.03 4.99 -8.18
CA SER A 83 -12.91 4.08 -8.39
C SER A 83 -11.90 4.17 -7.23
N ARG A 84 -11.58 5.38 -6.79
CA ARG A 84 -10.67 5.61 -5.66
C ARG A 84 -11.21 5.04 -4.35
N ALA A 85 -12.51 5.21 -4.09
CA ALA A 85 -13.15 4.62 -2.92
C ALA A 85 -13.14 3.08 -2.95
N VAL A 86 -13.38 2.49 -4.13
CA VAL A 86 -13.28 1.03 -4.32
C VAL A 86 -11.87 0.53 -4.03
N ILE A 87 -10.85 1.20 -4.57
CA ILE A 87 -9.45 0.84 -4.33
C ILE A 87 -9.12 0.92 -2.83
N LEU A 88 -9.50 2.01 -2.15
CA LEU A 88 -9.20 2.20 -0.75
C LEU A 88 -9.90 1.19 0.17
N THR A 89 -11.14 0.84 -0.13
CA THR A 89 -11.99 0.02 0.74
C THR A 89 -12.03 -1.45 0.37
N GLY A 90 -11.66 -1.82 -0.87
CA GLY A 90 -11.91 -3.14 -1.43
C GLY A 90 -13.40 -3.47 -1.61
N GLN A 91 -14.29 -2.47 -1.55
CA GLN A 91 -15.75 -2.65 -1.60
C GLN A 91 -16.35 -2.00 -2.83
N PHE A 92 -17.36 -2.63 -3.43
CA PHE A 92 -18.14 -2.04 -4.50
C PHE A 92 -18.79 -0.72 -4.10
N SER A 93 -19.02 0.18 -5.05
CA SER A 93 -19.56 1.53 -4.81
C SER A 93 -20.89 1.54 -4.08
N HIS A 94 -21.77 0.56 -4.30
CA HIS A 94 -23.05 0.44 -3.59
C HIS A 94 -22.90 0.02 -2.13
N ILE A 95 -21.76 -0.59 -1.77
CA ILE A 95 -21.43 -0.98 -0.38
C ILE A 95 -20.66 0.13 0.32
N ASN A 96 -19.64 0.72 -0.34
CA ASN A 96 -18.87 1.80 0.25
C ASN A 96 -19.58 3.15 0.27
N GLY A 97 -20.72 3.27 -0.45
CA GLY A 97 -21.60 4.43 -0.45
C GLY A 97 -21.18 5.55 -1.42
N LEU A 98 -20.01 5.45 -2.07
CA LEU A 98 -19.55 6.46 -3.03
C LEU A 98 -19.84 6.01 -4.46
N ARG A 99 -20.92 6.49 -5.04
CA ARG A 99 -21.46 6.02 -6.34
C ARG A 99 -21.16 6.93 -7.51
N ASN A 100 -20.85 8.20 -7.24
CA ASN A 100 -20.59 9.23 -8.23
C ASN A 100 -19.61 10.29 -7.69
N ASN A 101 -19.20 11.25 -8.53
CA ASN A 101 -18.28 12.32 -8.14
C ASN A 101 -18.90 13.41 -7.23
N LEU A 102 -20.21 13.36 -6.97
CA LEU A 102 -20.89 14.31 -6.10
C LEU A 102 -20.97 13.81 -4.65
N ASP A 103 -20.92 12.51 -4.44
CA ASP A 103 -20.95 11.91 -3.12
C ASP A 103 -19.67 12.25 -2.33
N VAL A 104 -19.77 12.28 -1.00
CA VAL A 104 -18.66 12.50 -0.09
C VAL A 104 -18.25 11.16 0.50
N PHE A 105 -16.97 10.85 0.46
CA PHE A 105 -16.44 9.62 1.04
C PHE A 105 -16.52 9.65 2.57
N ASP A 106 -17.09 8.61 3.15
CA ASP A 106 -17.08 8.41 4.59
C ASP A 106 -15.69 8.01 5.07
N SER A 107 -14.96 8.97 5.58
CA SER A 107 -13.58 8.80 6.06
C SER A 107 -13.45 7.91 7.30
N THR A 108 -14.57 7.53 7.96
CA THR A 108 -14.55 6.58 9.09
C THR A 108 -14.39 5.13 8.63
N ARG A 109 -14.71 4.84 7.38
CA ARG A 109 -14.60 3.49 6.82
C ARG A 109 -13.21 2.91 6.93
N GLN A 110 -13.16 1.61 7.06
CA GLN A 110 -11.93 0.84 6.97
C GLN A 110 -11.35 0.95 5.56
N THR A 111 -10.07 1.28 5.47
CA THR A 111 -9.31 1.38 4.23
C THR A 111 -7.98 0.65 4.37
N PHE A 112 -7.40 0.20 3.23
CA PHE A 112 -6.13 -0.52 3.31
C PHE A 112 -4.98 0.31 3.93
N PRO A 113 -4.88 1.64 3.75
CA PRO A 113 -3.85 2.42 4.46
C PRO A 113 -4.00 2.36 5.98
N LYS A 114 -5.24 2.39 6.51
CA LYS A 114 -5.48 2.22 7.96
C LYS A 114 -5.02 0.85 8.45
N LEU A 115 -5.24 -0.21 7.66
CA LEU A 115 -4.75 -1.55 7.98
C LEU A 115 -3.22 -1.61 7.94
N LEU A 116 -2.59 -0.93 7.00
CA LEU A 116 -1.13 -0.83 6.94
C LEU A 116 -0.56 -0.10 8.16
N GLN A 117 -1.18 1.00 8.60
CA GLN A 117 -0.80 1.69 9.84
C GLN A 117 -0.91 0.76 11.06
N GLN A 118 -2.01 0.01 11.18
CA GLN A 118 -2.19 -0.99 12.25
C GLN A 118 -1.11 -2.09 12.19
N ALA A 119 -0.64 -2.42 11.00
CA ALA A 119 0.49 -3.33 10.81
C ALA A 119 1.86 -2.67 11.02
N GLY A 120 1.93 -1.39 11.40
CA GLY A 120 3.16 -0.65 11.72
C GLY A 120 3.90 -0.12 10.49
N TYR A 121 3.21 0.11 9.38
CA TYR A 121 3.74 0.87 8.25
C TYR A 121 3.52 2.37 8.45
N GLU A 122 4.49 3.17 8.05
CA GLU A 122 4.27 4.58 7.75
C GLU A 122 3.57 4.70 6.40
N THR A 123 2.52 5.53 6.34
CA THR A 123 1.68 5.64 5.15
C THR A 123 1.64 7.07 4.63
N ALA A 124 1.73 7.22 3.32
CA ALA A 124 1.65 8.52 2.68
C ALA A 124 0.77 8.50 1.42
N ILE A 125 0.12 9.61 1.12
CA ILE A 125 -0.54 9.84 -0.16
C ILE A 125 -0.17 11.20 -0.75
N ILE A 126 0.19 11.20 -2.03
CA ILE A 126 0.55 12.41 -2.77
C ILE A 126 -0.20 12.40 -4.09
N GLY A 127 -0.81 13.53 -4.48
CA GLY A 127 -1.50 13.69 -5.75
C GLY A 127 -3.01 13.81 -5.62
N LYS A 128 -3.78 13.25 -6.57
CA LYS A 128 -5.23 13.39 -6.62
C LYS A 128 -5.93 12.53 -5.55
N TRP A 129 -6.65 13.15 -4.64
CA TRP A 129 -7.53 12.50 -3.66
C TRP A 129 -8.98 12.40 -4.15
N HIS A 130 -9.58 13.53 -4.45
CA HIS A 130 -10.90 13.70 -5.06
C HIS A 130 -12.06 12.97 -4.36
N LEU A 131 -11.99 12.78 -3.05
CA LEU A 131 -13.04 12.12 -2.25
C LEU A 131 -13.87 13.07 -1.40
N LYS A 132 -13.66 14.40 -1.54
CA LYS A 132 -14.35 15.49 -0.81
C LYS A 132 -14.24 15.44 0.72
N SER A 133 -13.69 14.38 1.29
CA SER A 133 -13.29 14.28 2.70
C SER A 133 -11.79 14.52 2.86
N GLN A 134 -11.33 14.69 4.09
CA GLN A 134 -9.91 14.67 4.38
C GLN A 134 -9.35 13.26 4.24
N PRO A 135 -8.10 13.10 3.76
CA PRO A 135 -7.43 11.82 3.79
C PRO A 135 -7.27 11.31 5.23
N THR A 136 -7.64 10.06 5.47
CA THR A 136 -7.47 9.35 6.74
C THR A 136 -6.73 8.03 6.51
N GLY A 137 -5.95 7.59 7.51
CA GLY A 137 -5.10 6.42 7.39
C GLY A 137 -3.75 6.73 6.73
N PHE A 138 -3.32 7.99 6.77
CA PHE A 138 -2.04 8.44 6.26
C PHE A 138 -1.33 9.30 7.30
N ASP A 139 -0.06 9.01 7.56
CA ASP A 139 0.82 9.77 8.42
C ASP A 139 1.24 11.08 7.74
N TYR A 140 1.40 11.01 6.42
CA TYR A 140 1.67 12.16 5.57
C TYR A 140 0.72 12.21 4.38
N TRP A 141 0.20 13.40 4.05
CA TRP A 141 -0.55 13.58 2.82
C TRP A 141 -0.34 14.97 2.20
N ARG A 142 -0.28 14.99 0.88
CA ARG A 142 -0.22 16.19 0.06
C ARG A 142 -1.10 15.98 -1.17
N VAL A 143 -2.33 16.46 -1.12
CA VAL A 143 -3.34 16.13 -2.13
C VAL A 143 -3.82 17.35 -2.89
N LEU A 144 -4.16 17.14 -4.15
CA LEU A 144 -4.74 18.17 -4.99
C LEU A 144 -6.11 18.62 -4.47
N ARG A 145 -6.45 19.86 -4.72
CA ARG A 145 -7.80 20.36 -4.51
C ARG A 145 -8.70 19.78 -5.59
N ASP A 146 -9.79 19.13 -5.20
CA ASP A 146 -10.77 18.51 -6.10
C ASP A 146 -10.11 17.69 -7.24
N GLN A 147 -10.33 18.08 -8.50
CA GLN A 147 -9.69 17.46 -9.67
C GLN A 147 -8.20 17.79 -9.76
N GLY A 148 -7.81 18.95 -9.25
CA GLY A 148 -6.49 19.55 -9.45
C GLY A 148 -6.39 20.32 -10.75
N ASP A 149 -5.50 21.32 -10.77
CA ASP A 149 -5.17 22.09 -11.96
C ASP A 149 -4.00 21.41 -12.68
N TYR A 150 -4.00 21.38 -14.02
CA TYR A 150 -2.91 20.81 -14.81
C TYR A 150 -1.63 21.67 -14.77
N TYR A 151 -1.78 22.96 -14.55
CA TYR A 151 -0.66 23.91 -14.43
C TYR A 151 -0.63 24.52 -13.05
N LYS A 152 0.54 24.48 -12.38
CA LYS A 152 0.77 25.05 -11.05
C LYS A 152 -0.30 24.64 -10.03
N PRO A 153 -0.53 23.34 -9.84
CA PRO A 153 -1.60 22.84 -8.98
C PRO A 153 -1.39 23.25 -7.53
N TRP A 154 -2.49 23.58 -6.86
CA TRP A 154 -2.51 23.79 -5.43
C TRP A 154 -2.65 22.47 -4.68
N PHE A 155 -1.81 22.27 -3.69
CA PHE A 155 -1.85 21.11 -2.82
C PHE A 155 -2.35 21.46 -1.42
N ARG A 156 -3.18 20.59 -0.89
CA ARG A 156 -3.59 20.57 0.51
C ARG A 156 -2.61 19.72 1.30
N THR A 157 -2.35 20.14 2.56
CA THR A 157 -1.58 19.36 3.55
C THR A 157 -2.30 19.42 4.89
N PRO A 158 -1.96 18.57 5.88
CA PRO A 158 -2.57 18.61 7.21
C PRO A 158 -2.44 19.98 7.91
N THR A 159 -1.38 20.70 7.63
CA THR A 159 -1.03 21.98 8.30
C THR A 159 -1.59 23.23 7.62
N VAL A 160 -2.11 23.10 6.40
CA VAL A 160 -2.70 24.22 5.65
C VAL A 160 -4.21 24.06 5.66
N CYS A 161 -4.86 24.68 6.65
CA CYS A 161 -6.31 24.89 6.60
C CYS A 161 -6.65 25.87 5.48
N TRP A 162 -7.70 25.54 4.75
CA TRP A 162 -8.24 26.36 3.65
C TRP A 162 -8.74 27.72 4.14
N LYS A 163 -8.35 28.76 3.48
CA LYS A 163 -9.18 29.95 3.34
C LYS A 163 -9.84 29.95 2.00
#